data_c59fdf5d19fed73d1512325f7a987b49
#
_entry.id   c59fdf5d19fed73d1512325f7a987b49
#
_cell.length_a   1.000
_cell.length_b   1.000
_cell.length_c   1.000
_cell.angle_alpha   90.00
_cell.angle_beta   90.00
_cell.angle_gamma   90.00
#
_symmetry.space_group_name_H-M   'P 1'
#
loop_
_entity.id
_entity.type
_entity.pdbx_description
1 polymer ?
#
loop_
_entity_poly.entity_id
_entity_poly.type
_entity_poly.pdbx_seq_one_letter_code
_entity_poly.pdbx_strand_id
1 'polypeptide(L)'
;LHPNVWNQSNFINYGENILNGMIYPDMQELLLACDALISDYSSCVFDFAILKRPVFICTLDIKEYEKTRGLLPEFYDFPFPMATSNEEMLTNIKNYDQKTYFTKVNRYFEEYPLYDDGNASRKVVDWLEKKIKEK
;
A
#
# COMPACT_ATOMS: atom_id res chain seq x y z
N LEU A 1 -9.78 0.03 7.96
CA LEU A 1 -10.86 -0.70 7.26
C LEU A 1 -11.25 0.08 6.01
N HIS A 2 -11.61 -0.62 4.92
CA HIS A 2 -12.10 -0.01 3.68
C HIS A 2 -13.43 0.75 3.94
N PRO A 3 -13.69 1.91 3.29
CA PRO A 3 -14.92 2.68 3.48
C PRO A 3 -16.22 1.87 3.35
N ASN A 4 -16.23 0.84 2.51
CA ASN A 4 -17.40 -0.05 2.32
C ASN A 4 -17.78 -0.86 3.57
N VAL A 5 -16.88 -0.99 4.55
CA VAL A 5 -17.13 -1.72 5.82
C VAL A 5 -17.18 -0.77 7.03
N TRP A 6 -17.39 0.51 6.78
CA TRP A 6 -17.49 1.55 7.83
C TRP A 6 -18.39 1.14 8.99
N ASN A 7 -19.58 0.63 8.71
CA ASN A 7 -20.55 0.22 9.73
C ASN A 7 -20.03 -0.93 10.62
N GLN A 8 -19.03 -1.68 10.16
CA GLN A 8 -18.44 -2.80 10.93
C GLN A 8 -17.41 -2.31 11.95
N SER A 9 -16.88 -1.10 11.80
CA SER A 9 -15.90 -0.54 12.74
C SER A 9 -16.45 -0.42 14.16
N ASN A 10 -17.77 -0.23 14.32
CA ASN A 10 -18.43 -0.12 15.61
C ASN A 10 -18.44 -1.45 16.42
N PHE A 11 -18.16 -2.57 15.75
CA PHE A 11 -18.09 -3.89 16.41
C PHE A 11 -16.66 -4.29 16.82
N ILE A 12 -15.67 -3.46 16.47
CA ILE A 12 -14.27 -3.73 16.81
C ILE A 12 -14.02 -3.19 18.23
N ASN A 13 -13.56 -4.05 19.11
CA ASN A 13 -13.07 -3.63 20.41
C ASN A 13 -11.64 -3.09 20.27
N TYR A 14 -11.51 -1.78 20.26
CA TYR A 14 -10.21 -1.10 20.23
C TYR A 14 -9.60 -1.15 21.62
N GLY A 15 -8.55 -1.98 21.81
CA GLY A 15 -7.76 -1.97 23.03
C GLY A 15 -6.95 -0.68 23.20
N GLU A 16 -6.22 -0.55 24.29
CA GLU A 16 -5.45 0.66 24.61
C GLU A 16 -4.42 1.08 23.52
N ASN A 17 -3.94 0.10 22.73
CA ASN A 17 -2.91 0.31 21.71
C ASN A 17 -3.47 0.31 20.27
N ILE A 18 -4.79 0.34 20.11
CA ILE A 18 -5.44 0.32 18.79
C ILE A 18 -6.26 1.58 18.62
N LEU A 19 -5.95 2.37 17.59
CA LEU A 19 -6.68 3.58 17.25
C LEU A 19 -7.55 3.35 16.02
N ASN A 20 -8.77 3.90 16.04
CA ASN A 20 -9.65 3.90 14.87
C ASN A 20 -9.24 5.01 13.89
N GLY A 21 -8.39 4.67 12.91
CA GLY A 21 -7.98 5.61 11.85
C GLY A 21 -9.07 5.96 10.84
N MET A 22 -10.22 5.27 10.85
CA MET A 22 -11.31 5.54 9.88
C MET A 22 -11.98 6.91 10.07
N ILE A 23 -11.87 7.48 11.26
CA ILE A 23 -12.39 8.83 11.57
C ILE A 23 -11.47 9.94 11.11
N TYR A 24 -10.23 9.61 10.70
CA TYR A 24 -9.28 10.58 10.22
C TYR A 24 -9.54 10.89 8.73
N PRO A 25 -9.66 12.17 8.33
CA PRO A 25 -10.18 12.54 7.02
C PRO A 25 -9.18 12.34 5.86
N ASP A 26 -7.87 12.27 6.15
CA ASP A 26 -6.81 12.23 5.15
C ASP A 26 -5.97 10.96 5.26
N MET A 27 -6.08 10.09 4.24
CA MET A 27 -5.34 8.83 4.18
C MET A 27 -3.83 9.05 4.02
N GLN A 28 -3.42 10.06 3.25
CA GLN A 28 -2.01 10.35 3.00
C GLN A 28 -1.32 10.82 4.29
N GLU A 29 -1.99 11.64 5.09
CA GLU A 29 -1.46 12.06 6.39
C GLU A 29 -1.32 10.88 7.35
N LEU A 30 -2.30 9.95 7.36
CA LEU A 30 -2.17 8.71 8.14
C LEU A 30 -0.98 7.86 7.69
N LEU A 31 -0.80 7.69 6.38
CA LEU A 31 0.35 6.95 5.85
C LEU A 31 1.67 7.61 6.25
N LEU A 32 1.75 8.94 6.19
CA LEU A 32 2.95 9.69 6.61
C LEU A 32 3.27 9.51 8.10
N ALA A 33 2.27 9.33 8.95
CA ALA A 33 2.43 9.16 10.38
C ALA A 33 2.85 7.73 10.80
N CYS A 34 2.72 6.72 9.89
CA CYS A 34 2.99 5.33 10.22
C CYS A 34 4.45 4.94 9.94
N ASP A 35 5.03 4.08 10.76
CA ASP A 35 6.37 3.50 10.56
C ASP A 35 6.35 2.24 9.69
N ALA A 36 5.21 1.54 9.62
CA ALA A 36 4.99 0.36 8.80
C ALA A 36 3.53 0.28 8.35
N LEU A 37 3.29 -0.37 7.21
CA LEU A 37 1.96 -0.62 6.68
C LEU A 37 1.70 -2.13 6.59
N ILE A 38 0.57 -2.57 7.14
CA ILE A 38 -0.02 -3.88 6.83
C ILE A 38 -1.27 -3.60 5.99
N SER A 39 -1.33 -4.14 4.79
CA SER A 39 -2.46 -3.97 3.88
C SER A 39 -2.79 -5.30 3.19
N ASP A 40 -3.89 -5.33 2.48
CA ASP A 40 -4.31 -6.47 1.68
C ASP A 40 -4.06 -6.25 0.18
N TYR A 41 -5.10 -6.22 -0.63
CA TYR A 41 -5.04 -6.05 -2.09
C TYR A 41 -5.06 -4.57 -2.53
N SER A 42 -4.87 -3.64 -1.60
CA SER A 42 -4.98 -2.20 -1.87
C SER A 42 -3.72 -1.62 -2.52
N SER A 43 -3.91 -0.74 -3.51
CA SER A 43 -2.83 0.00 -4.15
C SER A 43 -2.12 1.02 -3.23
N CYS A 44 -2.67 1.33 -2.06
CA CYS A 44 -2.01 2.23 -1.09
C CYS A 44 -0.64 1.73 -0.63
N VAL A 45 -0.33 0.45 -0.85
CA VAL A 45 1.00 -0.11 -0.59
C VAL A 45 2.10 0.57 -1.41
N PHE A 46 1.79 0.99 -2.63
CA PHE A 46 2.75 1.71 -3.48
C PHE A 46 2.94 3.15 -3.02
N ASP A 47 1.86 3.84 -2.62
CA ASP A 47 1.95 5.17 -2.03
C ASP A 47 2.84 5.16 -0.78
N PHE A 48 2.65 4.15 0.08
CA PHE A 48 3.46 4.00 1.29
C PHE A 48 4.91 3.61 0.99
N ALA A 49 5.15 2.80 -0.05
CA ALA A 49 6.48 2.37 -0.45
C ALA A 49 7.38 3.53 -0.92
N ILE A 50 6.80 4.64 -1.41
CA ILE A 50 7.51 5.88 -1.72
C ILE A 50 8.29 6.39 -0.50
N LEU A 51 7.74 6.20 0.70
CA LEU A 51 8.35 6.59 1.97
C LEU A 51 9.55 5.69 2.35
N LYS A 52 9.81 4.61 1.61
CA LYS A 52 10.83 3.60 1.90
C LYS A 52 10.69 3.00 3.30
N ARG A 53 9.43 2.83 3.75
CA ARG A 53 9.08 2.19 5.03
C ARG A 53 8.53 0.77 4.79
N PRO A 54 8.56 -0.11 5.79
CA PRO A 54 8.13 -1.51 5.63
C PRO A 54 6.65 -1.63 5.24
N VAL A 55 6.39 -2.42 4.21
CA VAL A 55 5.04 -2.87 3.81
C VAL A 55 4.97 -4.38 3.97
N PHE A 56 3.87 -4.88 4.52
CA PHE A 56 3.53 -6.30 4.62
C PHE A 56 2.15 -6.52 4.00
N ILE A 57 2.04 -7.55 3.18
CA ILE A 57 0.77 -7.90 2.50
C ILE A 57 0.08 -9.03 3.24
N CYS A 58 -1.15 -8.78 3.68
CA CYS A 58 -2.01 -9.73 4.39
C CYS A 58 -3.06 -10.31 3.43
N THR A 59 -2.91 -11.57 3.04
CA THR A 59 -3.76 -12.24 2.05
C THR A 59 -4.39 -13.52 2.60
N LEU A 60 -5.07 -13.40 3.75
CA LEU A 60 -5.67 -14.56 4.45
C LEU A 60 -6.73 -15.29 3.60
N ASP A 61 -7.34 -14.60 2.67
CA ASP A 61 -8.43 -15.05 1.80
C ASP A 61 -8.04 -15.10 0.32
N ILE A 62 -6.75 -15.17 -0.02
CA ILE A 62 -6.24 -15.03 -1.39
C ILE A 62 -6.96 -15.93 -2.41
N LYS A 63 -7.25 -17.20 -2.05
CA LYS A 63 -7.94 -18.14 -2.94
C LYS A 63 -9.38 -17.71 -3.26
N GLU A 64 -10.07 -17.15 -2.27
CA GLU A 64 -11.43 -16.63 -2.46
C GLU A 64 -11.40 -15.32 -3.23
N TYR A 65 -10.43 -14.46 -2.94
CA TYR A 65 -10.24 -13.19 -3.64
C TYR A 65 -9.95 -13.42 -5.14
N GLU A 66 -9.03 -14.32 -5.48
CA GLU A 66 -8.75 -14.69 -6.87
C GLU A 66 -9.99 -15.19 -7.61
N LYS A 67 -10.78 -16.03 -6.96
CA LYS A 67 -11.98 -16.62 -7.56
C LYS A 67 -13.09 -15.59 -7.78
N THR A 68 -13.25 -14.63 -6.90
CA THR A 68 -14.41 -13.72 -6.88
C THR A 68 -14.10 -12.37 -7.52
N ARG A 69 -12.88 -11.87 -7.40
CA ARG A 69 -12.45 -10.54 -7.87
C ARG A 69 -11.45 -10.61 -9.03
N GLY A 70 -10.75 -11.73 -9.14
CA GLY A 70 -9.55 -11.83 -9.96
C GLY A 70 -8.35 -11.16 -9.31
N LEU A 71 -7.17 -11.62 -9.66
CA LEU A 71 -5.90 -11.05 -9.21
C LEU A 71 -4.95 -10.99 -10.40
N LEU A 72 -4.28 -9.87 -10.57
CA LEU A 72 -3.28 -9.73 -11.62
C LEU A 72 -2.08 -10.62 -11.29
N PRO A 73 -1.49 -11.33 -12.27
CA PRO A 73 -0.31 -12.18 -12.04
C PRO A 73 0.84 -11.42 -11.36
N GLU A 74 1.02 -10.15 -11.71
CA GLU A 74 2.05 -9.25 -11.19
C GLU A 74 1.94 -9.00 -9.69
N PHE A 75 0.78 -9.30 -9.07
CA PHE A 75 0.62 -9.20 -7.61
C PHE A 75 1.60 -10.09 -6.86
N TYR A 76 1.93 -11.26 -7.41
CA TYR A 76 2.88 -12.19 -6.81
C TYR A 76 4.34 -11.75 -6.96
N ASP A 77 4.61 -10.79 -7.85
CA ASP A 77 5.95 -10.23 -8.09
C ASP A 77 6.22 -9.01 -7.19
N PHE A 78 5.25 -8.60 -6.36
CA PHE A 78 5.43 -7.48 -5.45
C PHE A 78 6.61 -7.72 -4.49
N PRO A 79 7.43 -6.70 -4.22
CA PRO A 79 8.64 -6.85 -3.42
C PRO A 79 8.35 -6.97 -1.91
N PHE A 80 7.08 -6.91 -1.53
CA PHE A 80 6.65 -6.86 -0.14
C PHE A 80 6.46 -8.27 0.44
N PRO A 81 6.87 -8.55 1.68
CA PRO A 81 6.56 -9.81 2.35
C PRO A 81 5.05 -10.05 2.40
N MET A 82 4.62 -11.19 1.87
CA MET A 82 3.23 -11.61 1.82
C MET A 82 2.98 -12.68 2.88
N ALA A 83 1.80 -12.67 3.49
CA ALA A 83 1.38 -13.65 4.49
C ALA A 83 -0.05 -14.12 4.23
N THR A 84 -0.24 -15.45 4.25
CA THR A 84 -1.52 -16.14 4.10
C THR A 84 -2.09 -16.62 5.43
N SER A 85 -1.38 -16.37 6.54
CA SER A 85 -1.83 -16.62 7.91
C SER A 85 -1.29 -15.58 8.89
N ASN A 86 -1.91 -15.48 10.06
CA ASN A 86 -1.45 -14.58 11.13
C ASN A 86 -0.05 -14.97 11.64
N GLU A 87 0.24 -16.27 11.72
CA GLU A 87 1.53 -16.80 12.14
C GLU A 87 2.63 -16.40 11.16
N GLU A 88 2.34 -16.49 9.86
CA GLU A 88 3.25 -16.06 8.81
C GLU A 88 3.48 -14.56 8.85
N MET A 89 2.43 -13.77 9.05
CA MET A 89 2.53 -12.30 9.21
C MET A 89 3.44 -11.94 10.39
N LEU A 90 3.22 -12.55 11.55
CA LEU A 90 4.06 -12.31 12.73
C LEU A 90 5.52 -12.73 12.48
N THR A 91 5.73 -13.81 11.74
CA THR A 91 7.05 -14.29 11.35
C THR A 91 7.75 -13.29 10.42
N ASN A 92 7.04 -12.78 9.42
CA ASN A 92 7.54 -11.77 8.50
C ASN A 92 7.95 -10.48 9.22
N ILE A 93 7.13 -10.02 10.18
CA ILE A 93 7.43 -8.83 10.98
C ILE A 93 8.65 -9.05 11.88
N LYS A 94 8.72 -10.20 12.59
CA LYS A 94 9.84 -10.51 13.48
C LYS A 94 11.16 -10.66 12.75
N ASN A 95 11.14 -11.21 11.54
CA ASN A 95 12.32 -11.46 10.71
C ASN A 95 12.59 -10.33 9.73
N TYR A 96 11.93 -9.18 9.88
CA TYR A 96 12.15 -8.03 9.01
C TYR A 96 13.62 -7.60 9.07
N ASP A 97 14.28 -7.61 7.91
CA ASP A 97 15.60 -7.06 7.71
C ASP A 97 15.54 -5.89 6.71
N GLN A 98 15.85 -4.72 7.19
CA GLN A 98 15.76 -3.47 6.43
C GLN A 98 16.60 -3.49 5.14
N LYS A 99 17.79 -4.05 5.20
CA LYS A 99 18.71 -4.07 4.05
C LYS A 99 18.19 -4.99 2.94
N THR A 100 17.76 -6.18 3.31
CA THR A 100 17.15 -7.14 2.37
C THR A 100 15.87 -6.60 1.78
N TYR A 101 15.01 -5.98 2.59
CA TYR A 101 13.77 -5.36 2.15
C TYR A 101 14.04 -4.26 1.11
N PHE A 102 14.92 -3.30 1.41
CA PHE A 102 15.22 -2.22 0.49
C PHE A 102 15.89 -2.70 -0.81
N THR A 103 16.68 -3.75 -0.75
CA THR A 103 17.26 -4.34 -1.97
C THR A 103 16.16 -4.83 -2.91
N LYS A 104 15.15 -5.52 -2.38
CA LYS A 104 14.00 -6.01 -3.17
C LYS A 104 13.13 -4.86 -3.71
N VAL A 105 12.79 -3.91 -2.85
CA VAL A 105 11.94 -2.76 -3.22
C VAL A 105 12.62 -1.88 -4.27
N ASN A 106 13.91 -1.58 -4.10
CA ASN A 106 14.65 -0.78 -5.08
C ASN A 106 14.72 -1.48 -6.44
N ARG A 107 15.02 -2.80 -6.46
CA ARG A 107 15.02 -3.58 -7.69
C ARG A 107 13.66 -3.56 -8.39
N TYR A 108 12.57 -3.69 -7.64
CA TYR A 108 11.23 -3.60 -8.19
C TYR A 108 10.96 -2.23 -8.83
N PHE A 109 11.33 -1.13 -8.17
CA PHE A 109 11.16 0.21 -8.71
C PHE A 109 12.17 0.59 -9.80
N GLU A 110 13.26 -0.14 -9.98
CA GLU A 110 14.10 -0.04 -11.19
C GLU A 110 13.38 -0.62 -12.41
N GLU A 111 12.64 -1.72 -12.23
CA GLU A 111 11.84 -2.36 -13.28
C GLU A 111 10.52 -1.60 -13.56
N TYR A 112 9.87 -1.09 -12.50
CA TYR A 112 8.63 -0.32 -12.53
C TYR A 112 8.84 1.09 -11.95
N PRO A 113 9.44 2.03 -12.73
CA PRO A 113 9.84 3.32 -12.19
C PRO A 113 8.67 4.14 -11.66
N LEU A 114 8.82 4.66 -10.44
CA LEU A 114 7.94 5.67 -9.88
C LEU A 114 8.36 7.05 -10.43
N TYR A 115 7.42 7.75 -11.04
CA TYR A 115 7.62 9.10 -11.58
C TYR A 115 7.05 10.19 -10.65
N ASP A 116 6.76 9.84 -9.41
CA ASP A 116 6.19 10.72 -8.41
C ASP A 116 7.27 11.59 -7.77
N ASP A 117 7.41 12.81 -8.31
CA ASP A 117 8.35 13.84 -7.86
C ASP A 117 7.65 15.06 -7.24
N GLY A 118 6.34 14.92 -6.93
CA GLY A 118 5.50 15.99 -6.41
C GLY A 118 5.06 17.03 -7.46
N ASN A 119 5.42 16.84 -8.73
CA ASN A 119 5.12 17.80 -9.82
C ASN A 119 4.11 17.26 -10.84
N ALA A 120 3.43 16.15 -10.58
CA ALA A 120 2.53 15.49 -11.53
C ALA A 120 1.46 16.44 -12.08
N SER A 121 0.76 17.19 -11.22
CA SER A 121 -0.26 18.16 -11.64
C SER A 121 0.30 19.26 -12.53
N ARG A 122 1.49 19.77 -12.23
CA ARG A 122 2.16 20.79 -13.03
C ARG A 122 2.52 20.27 -14.41
N LYS A 123 3.09 19.06 -14.49
CA LYS A 123 3.42 18.41 -15.78
C LYS A 123 2.19 18.24 -16.67
N VAL A 124 1.04 17.87 -16.08
CA VAL A 124 -0.23 17.76 -16.82
C VAL A 124 -0.69 19.13 -17.33
N VAL A 125 -0.65 20.17 -16.49
CA VAL A 125 -1.03 21.52 -16.90
C VAL A 125 -0.14 22.04 -18.01
N ASP A 126 1.18 21.94 -17.87
CA ASP A 126 2.15 22.37 -18.89
C ASP A 126 1.92 21.64 -20.22
N TRP A 127 1.62 20.35 -20.19
CA TRP A 127 1.28 19.57 -21.38
C TRP A 127 -0.03 20.05 -22.04
N LEU A 128 -1.08 20.28 -21.24
CA LEU A 128 -2.36 20.79 -21.74
C LEU A 128 -2.20 22.17 -22.38
N GLU A 129 -1.50 23.11 -21.72
CA GLU A 129 -1.23 24.45 -22.28
C GLU A 129 -0.50 24.38 -23.63
N LYS A 130 0.50 23.50 -23.71
CA LYS A 130 1.21 23.27 -24.99
C LYS A 130 0.24 22.79 -26.06
N LYS A 131 -0.62 21.82 -25.76
CA LYS A 131 -1.60 21.28 -26.74
C LYS A 131 -2.64 22.29 -27.18
N ILE A 132 -3.05 23.21 -26.31
CA ILE A 132 -3.98 24.30 -26.64
C ILE A 132 -3.32 25.31 -27.62
N LYS A 133 -2.04 25.61 -27.41
CA LYS A 133 -1.29 26.57 -28.25
C LYS A 133 -0.92 26.00 -29.65
N GLU A 134 -0.90 24.67 -29.80
CA GLU A 134 -0.62 23.99 -31.08
C GLU A 134 -1.86 23.92 -32.01
N LYS A 135 -3.05 24.31 -31.54
CA LYS A 135 -4.30 24.42 -32.31
C LYS A 135 -4.53 25.84 -32.80
#